data_6b304af96d4b1594239360cc13410f84
#
_entry.id   6b304af96d4b1594239360cc13410f84
#
_cell.length_a   1.000
_cell.length_b   1.000
_cell.length_c   1.000
_cell.angle_alpha   90.00
_cell.angle_beta   90.00
_cell.angle_gamma   90.00
#
_symmetry.space_group_name_H-M   'P 1'
#
loop_
_entity.id
_entity.type
_entity.pdbx_description
1 polymer ?
#
loop_
_entity_poly.entity_id
_entity_poly.type
_entity_poly.pdbx_seq_one_letter_code
_entity_poly.pdbx_strand_id
1 'polypeptide(L)'
;LRKGWYWPDAHNEVVRRLLKMAHRGTRVVFIAGNHDEMVREYAGMNFGGVEIALEAVHETADGRKWLVTHGDSFDSVVLYARWLAFLGDKAYSLLLRTNIWVNAIRRRLKLPYWSLSSYMKKRVKNAVQYVCSYEEAVAHEALHRGLDGIVCGHIHCAEIRQIGDITYYNDGDWVESCTALAEDFQGAIAIIDWARETAAAEAAPNVTAPQATEISA
;
A
#
# COMPACT_ATOMS: atom_id res chain seq x y z
N LEU A 1 -12.05 8.81 9.80
CA LEU A 1 -12.73 10.12 9.87
C LEU A 1 -11.85 11.08 10.67
N ARG A 2 -11.12 11.97 9.98
CA ARG A 2 -10.40 13.05 10.67
C ARG A 2 -11.41 13.85 11.50
N LYS A 3 -11.04 14.19 12.73
CA LYS A 3 -11.84 15.00 13.66
C LYS A 3 -12.21 16.34 13.03
N GLY A 4 -13.35 16.40 12.35
CA GLY A 4 -13.87 17.61 11.75
C GLY A 4 -15.26 17.31 11.21
N TRP A 5 -16.20 18.22 11.45
CA TRP A 5 -17.59 18.16 10.99
C TRP A 5 -17.72 18.41 9.47
N TYR A 6 -16.64 18.20 8.69
CA TYR A 6 -16.65 18.39 7.26
C TYR A 6 -17.13 17.11 6.56
N TRP A 7 -18.39 17.16 6.15
CA TRP A 7 -19.04 16.08 5.40
C TRP A 7 -19.86 16.68 4.26
N PRO A 8 -19.27 16.98 3.10
CA PRO A 8 -19.97 17.57 1.97
C PRO A 8 -21.01 16.62 1.39
N ASP A 9 -22.04 17.17 0.73
CA ASP A 9 -23.14 16.42 0.14
C ASP A 9 -22.67 15.38 -0.89
N ALA A 10 -21.57 15.65 -1.59
CA ALA A 10 -20.96 14.70 -2.52
C ALA A 10 -20.60 13.35 -1.85
N HIS A 11 -20.18 13.36 -0.56
CA HIS A 11 -19.90 12.13 0.16
C HIS A 11 -21.18 11.31 0.40
N ASN A 12 -22.29 11.96 0.64
CA ASN A 12 -23.60 11.29 0.76
C ASN A 12 -23.98 10.59 -0.54
N GLU A 13 -23.69 11.21 -1.67
CA GLU A 13 -24.00 10.62 -2.98
C GLU A 13 -23.16 9.36 -3.24
N VAL A 14 -21.87 9.37 -2.89
CA VAL A 14 -21.01 8.18 -2.98
C VAL A 14 -21.57 7.04 -2.13
N VAL A 15 -21.90 7.32 -0.86
CA VAL A 15 -22.48 6.31 0.05
C VAL A 15 -23.78 5.75 -0.50
N ARG A 16 -24.69 6.61 -0.98
CA ARG A 16 -25.95 6.17 -1.59
C ARG A 16 -25.75 5.28 -2.81
N ARG A 17 -24.76 5.61 -3.66
CA ARG A 17 -24.43 4.80 -4.84
C ARG A 17 -23.90 3.43 -4.44
N LEU A 18 -23.01 3.35 -3.46
CA LEU A 18 -22.47 2.07 -2.95
C LEU A 18 -23.58 1.19 -2.38
N LEU A 19 -24.46 1.75 -1.54
CA LEU A 19 -25.61 1.04 -1.00
C LEU A 19 -26.58 0.56 -2.11
N LYS A 20 -26.81 1.39 -3.14
CA LYS A 20 -27.64 1.02 -4.27
C LYS A 20 -27.01 -0.11 -5.11
N MET A 21 -25.70 -0.11 -5.28
CA MET A 21 -24.96 -1.19 -5.95
C MET A 21 -25.06 -2.49 -5.16
N ALA A 22 -24.82 -2.43 -3.84
CA ALA A 22 -24.98 -3.56 -2.94
C ALA A 22 -26.39 -4.16 -3.01
N HIS A 23 -27.41 -3.31 -2.97
CA HIS A 23 -28.82 -3.74 -3.08
C HIS A 23 -29.17 -4.39 -4.45
N ARG A 24 -28.42 -4.07 -5.49
CA ARG A 24 -28.57 -4.66 -6.83
C ARG A 24 -27.77 -5.95 -7.03
N GLY A 25 -27.11 -6.45 -5.98
CA GLY A 25 -26.35 -7.69 -6.01
C GLY A 25 -24.85 -7.53 -6.28
N THR A 26 -24.34 -6.29 -6.38
CA THR A 26 -22.88 -6.08 -6.41
C THR A 26 -22.33 -6.37 -5.03
N ARG A 27 -21.31 -7.22 -4.94
CA ARG A 27 -20.59 -7.43 -3.70
C ARG A 27 -19.81 -6.15 -3.33
N VAL A 28 -20.14 -5.56 -2.19
CA VAL A 28 -19.45 -4.38 -1.66
C VAL A 28 -18.83 -4.76 -0.32
N VAL A 29 -17.53 -4.61 -0.21
CA VAL A 29 -16.77 -4.89 1.02
C VAL A 29 -16.12 -3.59 1.49
N PHE A 30 -16.40 -3.20 2.73
CA PHE A 30 -15.74 -2.09 3.39
C PHE A 30 -14.63 -2.63 4.29
N ILE A 31 -13.38 -2.29 3.97
CA ILE A 31 -12.22 -2.65 4.78
C ILE A 31 -11.84 -1.45 5.64
N ALA A 32 -11.95 -1.62 6.95
CA ALA A 32 -11.73 -0.54 7.91
C ALA A 32 -10.23 -0.24 8.07
N GLY A 33 -9.84 1.02 7.86
CA GLY A 33 -8.49 1.52 8.09
C GLY A 33 -8.24 1.97 9.53
N ASN A 34 -7.04 2.47 9.78
CA ASN A 34 -6.62 3.02 11.08
C ASN A 34 -7.39 4.29 11.49
N HIS A 35 -8.03 4.98 10.55
CA HIS A 35 -8.90 6.12 10.83
C HIS A 35 -10.36 5.72 11.10
N ASP A 36 -10.71 4.47 10.86
CA ASP A 36 -12.05 3.90 11.01
C ASP A 36 -12.07 2.83 12.11
N GLU A 37 -11.26 3.00 13.16
CA GLU A 37 -11.05 2.01 14.23
C GLU A 37 -12.38 1.57 14.87
N MET A 38 -13.32 2.49 15.04
CA MET A 38 -14.66 2.16 15.55
C MET A 38 -15.41 1.16 14.67
N VAL A 39 -15.17 1.17 13.35
CA VAL A 39 -15.85 0.27 12.41
C VAL A 39 -15.26 -1.15 12.48
N ARG A 40 -14.03 -1.31 12.95
CA ARG A 40 -13.38 -2.61 13.11
C ARG A 40 -14.10 -3.54 14.08
N GLU A 41 -14.77 -2.97 15.09
CA GLU A 41 -15.59 -3.73 16.04
C GLU A 41 -16.79 -4.42 15.38
N TYR A 42 -17.18 -3.96 14.20
CA TYR A 42 -18.28 -4.51 13.41
C TYR A 42 -17.82 -5.46 12.28
N ALA A 43 -16.54 -5.85 12.28
CA ALA A 43 -16.03 -6.79 11.28
C ALA A 43 -16.82 -8.12 11.30
N GLY A 44 -17.18 -8.61 10.12
CA GLY A 44 -18.06 -9.77 9.94
C GLY A 44 -19.54 -9.42 9.87
N MET A 45 -19.93 -8.18 10.11
CA MET A 45 -21.32 -7.73 9.97
C MET A 45 -21.63 -7.22 8.56
N ASN A 46 -22.91 -7.21 8.20
CA ASN A 46 -23.39 -6.68 6.93
C ASN A 46 -24.40 -5.57 7.19
N PHE A 47 -24.14 -4.39 6.64
CA PHE A 47 -25.03 -3.22 6.75
C PHE A 47 -25.57 -2.82 5.37
N GLY A 48 -26.85 -3.06 5.13
CA GLY A 48 -27.49 -2.67 3.88
C GLY A 48 -26.89 -3.31 2.62
N GLY A 49 -26.32 -4.51 2.75
CA GLY A 49 -25.63 -5.23 1.68
C GLY A 49 -24.12 -4.95 1.59
N VAL A 50 -23.59 -4.07 2.45
CA VAL A 50 -22.15 -3.81 2.55
C VAL A 50 -21.57 -4.70 3.65
N GLU A 51 -20.62 -5.57 3.28
CA GLU A 51 -19.85 -6.41 4.19
C GLU A 51 -18.76 -5.57 4.87
N ILE A 52 -18.64 -5.64 6.18
CA ILE A 52 -17.54 -5.00 6.93
C ILE A 52 -16.49 -6.06 7.22
N ALA A 53 -15.26 -5.84 6.77
CA ALA A 53 -14.15 -6.76 6.95
C ALA A 53 -12.87 -6.03 7.37
N LEU A 54 -11.92 -6.77 7.95
CA LEU A 54 -10.56 -6.29 8.20
C LEU A 54 -9.67 -6.57 6.99
N GLU A 55 -9.99 -7.62 6.27
CA GLU A 55 -9.34 -8.04 5.04
C GLU A 55 -10.30 -8.89 4.20
N ALA A 56 -10.02 -9.02 2.92
CA ALA A 56 -10.77 -9.87 2.02
C ALA A 56 -9.83 -10.58 1.03
N VAL A 57 -10.28 -11.69 0.47
CA VAL A 57 -9.62 -12.28 -0.70
C VAL A 57 -10.49 -11.98 -1.91
N HIS A 58 -9.86 -11.40 -2.93
CA HIS A 58 -10.46 -11.16 -4.23
C HIS A 58 -9.89 -12.16 -5.24
N GLU A 59 -10.76 -12.82 -5.97
CA GLU A 59 -10.39 -13.70 -7.08
C GLU A 59 -10.70 -12.96 -8.38
N THR A 60 -9.67 -12.71 -9.18
CA THR A 60 -9.77 -12.03 -10.47
C THR A 60 -10.38 -12.94 -11.54
N ALA A 61 -10.83 -12.36 -12.63
CA ALA A 61 -11.46 -13.09 -13.75
C ALA A 61 -10.54 -14.17 -14.36
N ASP A 62 -9.24 -14.04 -14.24
CA ASP A 62 -8.22 -15.02 -14.64
C ASP A 62 -7.91 -16.09 -13.57
N GLY A 63 -8.58 -16.04 -12.41
CA GLY A 63 -8.48 -17.02 -11.33
C GLY A 63 -7.35 -16.77 -10.34
N ARG A 64 -6.60 -15.67 -10.45
CA ARG A 64 -5.59 -15.27 -9.44
C ARG A 64 -6.27 -14.73 -8.17
N LYS A 65 -5.60 -14.89 -7.04
CA LYS A 65 -6.13 -14.52 -5.72
C LYS A 65 -5.30 -13.44 -5.06
N TRP A 66 -5.97 -12.39 -4.64
CA TRP A 66 -5.36 -11.19 -4.07
C TRP A 66 -5.84 -11.00 -2.64
N LEU A 67 -4.90 -10.82 -1.71
CA LEU A 67 -5.23 -10.30 -0.39
C LEU A 67 -5.57 -8.82 -0.52
N VAL A 68 -6.74 -8.42 -0.07
CA VAL A 68 -7.14 -7.00 -0.01
C VAL A 68 -7.20 -6.60 1.46
N THR A 69 -6.41 -5.62 1.86
CA THR A 69 -6.33 -5.13 3.24
C THR A 69 -6.01 -3.65 3.25
N HIS A 70 -6.30 -2.95 4.35
CA HIS A 70 -5.89 -1.54 4.48
C HIS A 70 -4.36 -1.40 4.54
N GLY A 71 -3.69 -2.25 5.28
CA GLY A 71 -2.24 -2.29 5.37
C GLY A 71 -1.62 -1.72 6.64
N ASP A 72 -2.36 -0.99 7.47
CA ASP A 72 -1.87 -0.40 8.72
C ASP A 72 -1.39 -1.43 9.76
N SER A 73 -1.86 -2.67 9.68
CA SER A 73 -1.38 -3.78 10.52
C SER A 73 0.12 -4.06 10.34
N PHE A 74 0.69 -3.68 9.20
CA PHE A 74 2.11 -3.84 8.91
C PHE A 74 3.00 -2.72 9.47
N ASP A 75 2.42 -1.62 9.96
CA ASP A 75 3.16 -0.52 10.58
C ASP A 75 4.01 -0.97 11.76
N SER A 76 3.50 -1.90 12.57
CA SER A 76 4.24 -2.43 13.72
C SER A 76 5.51 -3.18 13.29
N VAL A 77 5.48 -3.88 12.17
CA VAL A 77 6.65 -4.56 11.59
C VAL A 77 7.68 -3.54 11.13
N VAL A 78 7.23 -2.49 10.45
CA VAL A 78 8.08 -1.39 9.98
C VAL A 78 8.67 -0.59 11.14
N LEU A 79 7.87 -0.30 12.19
CA LEU A 79 8.34 0.38 13.40
C LEU A 79 9.38 -0.44 14.15
N TYR A 80 9.15 -1.76 14.30
CA TYR A 80 10.10 -2.67 14.91
C TYR A 80 11.41 -2.72 14.13
N ALA A 81 11.32 -2.75 12.81
CA ALA A 81 12.47 -2.70 11.93
C ALA A 81 13.27 -1.41 12.06
N ARG A 82 12.57 -0.25 12.12
CA ARG A 82 13.20 1.07 12.35
C ARG A 82 13.89 1.15 13.70
N TRP A 83 13.26 0.62 14.75
CA TRP A 83 13.86 0.56 16.08
C TRP A 83 15.10 -0.32 16.10
N LEU A 84 15.06 -1.49 15.43
CA LEU A 84 16.23 -2.35 15.25
C LEU A 84 17.36 -1.66 14.48
N ALA A 85 17.00 -0.88 13.44
CA ALA A 85 17.96 -0.08 12.69
C ALA A 85 18.61 1.00 13.56
N PHE A 86 17.82 1.69 14.38
CA PHE A 86 18.33 2.68 15.35
C PHE A 86 19.25 2.06 16.40
N LEU A 87 18.88 0.89 16.94
CA LEU A 87 19.76 0.15 17.86
C LEU A 87 21.06 -0.28 17.17
N GLY A 88 20.95 -0.74 15.90
CA GLY A 88 22.11 -1.08 15.09
C GLY A 88 23.05 0.08 14.87
N ASP A 89 22.52 1.28 14.66
CA ASP A 89 23.31 2.50 14.47
C ASP A 89 24.03 2.94 15.78
N LYS A 90 23.34 2.84 16.92
CA LYS A 90 23.95 3.06 18.24
C LYS A 90 25.02 2.02 18.57
N ALA A 91 24.73 0.76 18.32
CA ALA A 91 25.69 -0.33 18.48
C ALA A 91 26.90 -0.17 17.53
N TYR A 92 26.67 0.29 16.30
CA TYR A 92 27.74 0.59 15.36
C TYR A 92 28.65 1.73 15.86
N SER A 93 28.06 2.80 16.38
CA SER A 93 28.82 3.92 16.96
C SER A 93 29.68 3.48 18.16
N LEU A 94 29.14 2.59 19.00
CA LEU A 94 29.89 1.97 20.10
C LEU A 94 31.01 1.07 19.58
N LEU A 95 30.72 0.26 18.57
CA LEU A 95 31.72 -0.61 17.88
C LEU A 95 32.87 0.18 17.26
N LEU A 96 32.59 1.36 16.68
CA LEU A 96 33.64 2.24 16.17
C LEU A 96 34.59 2.71 17.28
N ARG A 97 34.04 3.09 18.42
CA ARG A 97 34.83 3.50 19.60
C ARG A 97 35.67 2.34 20.15
N THR A 98 35.06 1.16 20.31
CA THR A 98 35.77 -0.04 20.76
C THR A 98 36.81 -0.52 19.75
N ASN A 99 36.58 -0.36 18.46
CA ASN A 99 37.53 -0.72 17.41
C ASN A 99 38.85 0.07 17.52
N ILE A 100 38.77 1.33 17.93
CA ILE A 100 39.98 2.16 18.21
C ILE A 100 40.82 1.54 19.33
N TRP A 101 40.18 1.14 20.41
CA TRP A 101 40.84 0.49 21.55
C TRP A 101 41.41 -0.88 21.18
N VAL A 102 40.62 -1.70 20.48
CA VAL A 102 41.05 -3.03 20.00
C VAL A 102 42.31 -2.90 19.14
N ASN A 103 42.32 -1.94 18.20
CA ASN A 103 43.47 -1.78 17.30
C ASN A 103 44.65 -1.12 17.98
N ALA A 104 44.47 -0.33 19.05
CA ALA A 104 45.55 0.15 19.89
C ALA A 104 46.28 -0.99 20.64
N ILE A 105 45.50 -1.96 21.17
CA ILE A 105 46.03 -3.18 21.79
C ILE A 105 46.71 -4.06 20.76
N ARG A 106 46.09 -4.28 19.61
CA ARG A 106 46.67 -5.09 18.50
C ARG A 106 48.02 -4.52 18.02
N ARG A 107 48.13 -3.19 17.92
CA ARG A 107 49.40 -2.52 17.60
C ARG A 107 50.51 -2.82 18.61
N ARG A 108 50.17 -2.79 19.90
CA ARG A 108 51.15 -3.14 20.96
C ARG A 108 51.58 -4.60 20.86
N LEU A 109 50.68 -5.50 20.37
CA LEU A 109 50.96 -6.90 20.20
C LEU A 109 51.53 -7.24 18.78
N LYS A 110 51.87 -6.22 17.99
CA LYS A 110 52.39 -6.35 16.61
C LYS A 110 51.47 -7.17 15.68
N LEU A 111 50.15 -7.19 15.95
CA LEU A 111 49.16 -7.85 15.11
C LEU A 111 48.64 -6.91 14.02
N PRO A 112 48.26 -7.42 12.82
CA PRO A 112 47.77 -6.60 11.72
C PRO A 112 46.43 -5.95 12.11
N TYR A 113 46.15 -4.80 11.45
CA TYR A 113 44.89 -4.08 11.64
C TYR A 113 43.69 -4.97 11.30
N TRP A 114 42.66 -4.92 12.13
CA TRP A 114 41.43 -5.64 11.91
C TRP A 114 40.20 -4.73 12.21
N SER A 115 39.27 -4.68 11.26
CA SER A 115 38.07 -3.83 11.38
C SER A 115 36.86 -4.66 11.81
N LEU A 116 36.60 -4.71 13.12
CA LEU A 116 35.38 -5.29 13.68
C LEU A 116 34.13 -4.58 13.14
N SER A 117 34.21 -3.27 12.93
CA SER A 117 33.09 -2.48 12.41
C SER A 117 32.73 -2.85 10.96
N SER A 118 33.72 -3.12 10.08
CA SER A 118 33.44 -3.57 8.70
C SER A 118 32.76 -4.93 8.65
N TYR A 119 33.19 -5.84 9.51
CA TYR A 119 32.59 -7.18 9.59
C TYR A 119 31.11 -7.10 10.04
N MET A 120 30.83 -6.32 11.09
CA MET A 120 29.49 -6.16 11.62
C MET A 120 28.57 -5.35 10.69
N LYS A 121 29.10 -4.30 10.04
CA LYS A 121 28.32 -3.47 9.09
C LYS A 121 27.71 -4.30 7.97
N LYS A 122 28.46 -5.27 7.42
CA LYS A 122 27.96 -6.14 6.35
C LYS A 122 26.81 -7.05 6.84
N ARG A 123 26.90 -7.57 8.06
CA ARG A 123 25.86 -8.42 8.66
C ARG A 123 24.60 -7.64 9.02
N VAL A 124 24.78 -6.46 9.64
CA VAL A 124 23.65 -5.61 10.08
C VAL A 124 22.95 -5.00 8.86
N LYS A 125 23.70 -4.54 7.85
CA LYS A 125 23.09 -3.98 6.64
C LYS A 125 22.15 -4.97 5.95
N ASN A 126 22.55 -6.23 5.83
CA ASN A 126 21.71 -7.25 5.20
C ASN A 126 20.43 -7.54 6.04
N ALA A 127 20.54 -7.57 7.37
CA ALA A 127 19.39 -7.80 8.25
C ALA A 127 18.41 -6.62 8.23
N VAL A 128 18.93 -5.39 8.26
CA VAL A 128 18.12 -4.16 8.24
C VAL A 128 17.46 -3.95 6.88
N GLN A 129 18.13 -4.25 5.79
CA GLN A 129 17.59 -4.10 4.43
C GLN A 129 16.45 -5.09 4.16
N TYR A 130 16.49 -6.27 4.77
CA TYR A 130 15.42 -7.28 4.68
C TYR A 130 14.14 -6.89 5.44
N VAL A 131 14.25 -6.05 6.47
CA VAL A 131 13.13 -5.72 7.38
C VAL A 131 12.55 -4.32 7.09
N CYS A 132 13.12 -3.52 6.22
CA CYS A 132 12.86 -2.08 6.14
C CYS A 132 11.90 -1.62 5.04
N SER A 133 11.32 -2.49 4.23
CA SER A 133 10.29 -2.02 3.31
C SER A 133 8.92 -2.53 3.72
N TYR A 134 7.97 -1.60 3.82
CA TYR A 134 6.56 -1.89 4.07
C TYR A 134 6.03 -2.88 3.03
N GLU A 135 6.37 -2.67 1.79
CA GLU A 135 5.91 -3.49 0.68
C GLU A 135 6.45 -4.93 0.73
N GLU A 136 7.70 -5.11 1.21
CA GLU A 136 8.26 -6.46 1.39
C GLU A 136 7.53 -7.22 2.51
N ALA A 137 7.19 -6.54 3.61
CA ALA A 137 6.43 -7.15 4.71
C ALA A 137 5.03 -7.58 4.24
N VAL A 138 4.38 -6.72 3.47
CA VAL A 138 3.05 -6.94 2.89
C VAL A 138 3.08 -8.08 1.87
N ALA A 139 4.06 -8.09 0.96
CA ALA A 139 4.24 -9.16 -0.02
C ALA A 139 4.55 -10.51 0.63
N HIS A 140 5.34 -10.52 1.70
CA HIS A 140 5.65 -11.73 2.45
C HIS A 140 4.39 -12.36 3.06
N GLU A 141 3.45 -11.56 3.53
CA GLU A 141 2.17 -12.06 4.07
C GLU A 141 1.33 -12.73 2.97
N ALA A 142 1.22 -12.12 1.79
CA ALA A 142 0.52 -12.72 0.66
C ALA A 142 1.15 -14.06 0.24
N LEU A 143 2.47 -14.10 0.15
CA LEU A 143 3.23 -15.32 -0.16
C LEU A 143 3.00 -16.42 0.89
N HIS A 144 3.02 -16.07 2.18
CA HIS A 144 2.80 -17.01 3.28
C HIS A 144 1.39 -17.62 3.24
N ARG A 145 0.39 -16.87 2.74
CA ARG A 145 -0.98 -17.36 2.56
C ARG A 145 -1.20 -18.10 1.24
N GLY A 146 -0.19 -18.21 0.39
CA GLY A 146 -0.29 -18.87 -0.92
C GLY A 146 -1.17 -18.08 -1.91
N LEU A 147 -1.12 -16.75 -1.84
CA LEU A 147 -1.85 -15.85 -2.72
C LEU A 147 -0.92 -15.27 -3.79
N ASP A 148 -1.49 -14.83 -4.91
CA ASP A 148 -0.73 -14.32 -6.06
C ASP A 148 -0.30 -12.86 -5.90
N GLY A 149 -0.94 -12.14 -4.98
CA GLY A 149 -0.59 -10.76 -4.70
C GLY A 149 -1.39 -10.13 -3.58
N ILE A 150 -1.18 -8.83 -3.42
CA ILE A 150 -1.81 -8.04 -2.37
C ILE A 150 -2.19 -6.65 -2.88
N VAL A 151 -3.36 -6.22 -2.45
CA VAL A 151 -3.89 -4.86 -2.65
C VAL A 151 -3.98 -4.19 -1.30
N CYS A 152 -3.37 -3.02 -1.15
CA CYS A 152 -3.48 -2.21 0.06
C CYS A 152 -3.45 -0.71 -0.27
N GLY A 153 -3.81 0.10 0.71
CA GLY A 153 -3.70 1.55 0.70
C GLY A 153 -2.66 2.04 1.72
N HIS A 154 -3.11 2.81 2.71
CA HIS A 154 -2.42 3.25 3.91
C HIS A 154 -1.26 4.24 3.68
N ILE A 155 -0.32 3.94 2.79
CA ILE A 155 0.84 4.81 2.52
C ILE A 155 0.56 5.90 1.48
N HIS A 156 -0.66 5.92 0.90
CA HIS A 156 -1.12 6.94 -0.05
C HIS A 156 -0.21 7.11 -1.28
N CYS A 157 0.38 6.03 -1.76
CA CYS A 157 1.28 6.03 -2.92
C CYS A 157 0.80 4.99 -3.93
N ALA A 158 0.02 5.43 -4.93
CA ALA A 158 -0.50 4.55 -5.97
C ALA A 158 0.66 3.90 -6.75
N GLU A 159 0.76 2.59 -6.68
CA GLU A 159 1.86 1.84 -7.29
C GLU A 159 1.44 0.42 -7.65
N ILE A 160 2.02 -0.10 -8.73
CA ILE A 160 1.99 -1.52 -9.07
C ILE A 160 3.44 -1.98 -9.16
N ARG A 161 3.82 -2.94 -8.33
CA ARG A 161 5.20 -3.41 -8.27
C ARG A 161 5.27 -4.93 -8.08
N GLN A 162 6.21 -5.56 -8.79
CA GLN A 162 6.53 -6.97 -8.58
C GLN A 162 7.56 -7.11 -7.46
N ILE A 163 7.27 -7.94 -6.46
CA ILE A 163 8.15 -8.22 -5.31
C ILE A 163 8.32 -9.75 -5.21
N GLY A 164 9.39 -10.27 -5.78
CA GLY A 164 9.54 -11.72 -5.96
C GLY A 164 8.43 -12.26 -6.84
N ASP A 165 7.71 -13.27 -6.35
CA ASP A 165 6.58 -13.90 -7.05
C ASP A 165 5.24 -13.19 -6.77
N ILE A 166 5.21 -12.19 -5.91
CA ILE A 166 4.01 -11.47 -5.49
C ILE A 166 3.89 -10.14 -6.21
N THR A 167 2.72 -9.84 -6.76
CA THR A 167 2.42 -8.50 -7.24
C THR A 167 1.80 -7.67 -6.12
N TYR A 168 2.42 -6.56 -5.83
CA TYR A 168 1.96 -5.56 -4.88
C TYR A 168 1.21 -4.45 -5.62
N TYR A 169 0.03 -4.12 -5.13
CA TYR A 169 -0.79 -3.00 -5.59
C TYR A 169 -1.06 -2.05 -4.44
N ASN A 170 -0.91 -0.76 -4.67
CA ASN A 170 -1.42 0.28 -3.78
C ASN A 170 -2.39 1.16 -4.56
N ASP A 171 -3.58 1.38 -3.99
CA ASP A 171 -4.65 2.14 -4.63
C ASP A 171 -4.46 3.67 -4.52
N GLY A 172 -3.50 4.11 -3.69
CA GLY A 172 -3.26 5.52 -3.43
C GLY A 172 -4.28 6.12 -2.47
N ASP A 173 -4.88 7.25 -2.85
CA ASP A 173 -5.88 7.94 -2.06
C ASP A 173 -6.85 8.77 -2.92
N TRP A 174 -7.98 9.20 -2.33
CA TRP A 174 -8.97 10.04 -2.99
C TRP A 174 -8.90 11.51 -2.55
N VAL A 175 -7.88 11.89 -1.77
CA VAL A 175 -7.72 13.24 -1.23
C VAL A 175 -6.74 14.06 -2.06
N GLU A 176 -5.58 13.49 -2.38
CA GLU A 176 -4.50 14.17 -3.10
C GLU A 176 -4.32 13.62 -4.51
N SER A 177 -4.22 12.30 -4.67
CA SER A 177 -3.95 11.65 -5.96
C SER A 177 -5.21 11.28 -6.74
N CYS A 178 -6.34 11.08 -6.07
CA CYS A 178 -7.61 10.66 -6.70
C CYS A 178 -7.46 9.41 -7.57
N THR A 179 -6.76 8.41 -7.05
CA THR A 179 -6.49 7.15 -7.73
C THR A 179 -7.37 6.02 -7.23
N ALA A 180 -7.54 5.01 -8.06
CA ALA A 180 -8.22 3.76 -7.72
C ALA A 180 -7.61 2.60 -8.52
N LEU A 181 -7.83 1.38 -8.07
CA LEU A 181 -7.54 0.18 -8.86
C LEU A 181 -8.83 -0.31 -9.52
N ALA A 182 -8.73 -0.71 -10.77
CA ALA A 182 -9.81 -1.35 -11.48
C ALA A 182 -9.32 -2.61 -12.18
N GLU A 183 -10.16 -3.64 -12.15
CA GLU A 183 -9.95 -4.89 -12.87
C GLU A 183 -10.80 -4.91 -14.13
N ASP A 184 -10.24 -5.36 -15.23
CA ASP A 184 -10.98 -5.60 -16.46
C ASP A 184 -11.58 -7.03 -16.51
N PHE A 185 -12.36 -7.33 -17.56
CA PHE A 185 -12.99 -8.63 -17.73
C PHE A 185 -12.01 -9.77 -18.02
N GLN A 186 -10.75 -9.48 -18.24
CA GLN A 186 -9.66 -10.44 -18.43
C GLN A 186 -8.85 -10.68 -17.16
N GLY A 187 -9.16 -9.96 -16.06
CA GLY A 187 -8.46 -10.08 -14.78
C GLY A 187 -7.22 -9.18 -14.67
N ALA A 188 -7.00 -8.27 -15.63
CA ALA A 188 -5.90 -7.32 -15.53
C ALA A 188 -6.29 -6.14 -14.62
N ILE A 189 -5.45 -5.85 -13.63
CA ILE A 189 -5.66 -4.75 -12.69
C ILE A 189 -4.79 -3.56 -13.09
N ALA A 190 -5.39 -2.37 -13.19
CA ALA A 190 -4.72 -1.13 -13.54
C ALA A 190 -5.05 -0.01 -12.54
N ILE A 191 -4.16 0.96 -12.43
CA ILE A 191 -4.42 2.21 -11.70
C ILE A 191 -5.23 3.14 -12.59
N ILE A 192 -6.35 3.63 -12.08
CA ILE A 192 -7.12 4.75 -12.64
C ILE A 192 -6.66 6.01 -11.94
N ASP A 193 -6.15 6.96 -12.69
CA ASP A 193 -5.80 8.32 -12.22
C ASP A 193 -6.90 9.28 -12.69
N TRP A 194 -7.90 9.49 -11.83
CA TRP A 194 -9.07 10.31 -12.16
C TRP A 194 -8.72 11.77 -12.44
N ALA A 195 -7.77 12.33 -11.72
CA ALA A 195 -7.36 13.72 -11.91
C ALA A 195 -6.74 13.92 -13.29
N ARG A 196 -5.94 12.99 -13.75
CA ARG A 196 -5.30 13.00 -15.07
C ARG A 196 -6.29 12.75 -16.20
N GLU A 197 -7.20 11.81 -15.99
CA GLU A 197 -8.23 11.49 -16.99
C GLU A 197 -9.20 12.64 -17.22
N THR A 198 -9.64 13.32 -16.16
CA THR A 198 -10.53 14.49 -16.26
C THR A 198 -9.84 15.66 -16.91
N ALA A 199 -8.57 15.95 -16.55
CA ALA A 199 -7.79 17.00 -17.20
C ALA A 199 -7.58 16.73 -18.70
N ALA A 200 -7.35 15.48 -19.08
CA ALA A 200 -7.22 15.09 -20.49
C ALA A 200 -8.54 15.22 -21.26
N ALA A 201 -9.66 14.86 -20.62
CA ALA A 201 -10.99 15.02 -21.22
C ALA A 201 -11.40 16.48 -21.42
N GLU A 202 -11.04 17.37 -20.48
CA GLU A 202 -11.27 18.82 -20.59
C GLU A 202 -10.37 19.48 -21.65
N ALA A 203 -9.18 18.96 -21.87
CA ALA A 203 -8.24 19.47 -22.88
C ALA A 203 -8.55 18.97 -24.29
N ALA A 204 -9.38 17.93 -24.45
CA ALA A 204 -9.79 17.42 -25.74
C ALA A 204 -10.65 18.46 -26.48
N PRO A 205 -10.34 18.85 -27.73
CA PRO A 205 -11.14 19.81 -28.49
C PRO A 205 -12.56 19.28 -28.68
N ASN A 206 -13.52 20.11 -28.32
CA ASN A 206 -14.96 19.85 -28.50
C ASN A 206 -15.23 19.58 -29.99
N VAL A 207 -15.25 18.33 -30.41
CA VAL A 207 -15.64 17.95 -31.77
C VAL A 207 -17.15 18.19 -31.85
N THR A 208 -17.54 19.37 -32.25
CA THR A 208 -18.91 19.72 -32.62
C THR A 208 -19.39 18.71 -33.67
N ALA A 209 -20.44 17.99 -33.32
CA ALA A 209 -21.12 17.11 -34.27
C ALA A 209 -21.42 17.90 -35.58
N PRO A 210 -21.21 17.28 -36.76
CA PRO A 210 -21.51 17.94 -38.02
C PRO A 210 -22.99 18.36 -38.05
N GLN A 211 -23.22 19.65 -38.27
CA GLN A 211 -24.57 20.18 -38.50
C GLN A 211 -25.19 19.42 -39.66
N ALA A 212 -26.31 18.75 -39.40
CA ALA A 212 -27.12 18.17 -40.43
C ALA A 212 -27.53 19.25 -41.41
N THR A 213 -27.03 19.21 -42.63
CA THR A 213 -27.46 20.09 -43.72
C THR A 213 -28.90 19.76 -44.00
N GLU A 214 -29.83 20.63 -43.70
CA GLU A 214 -31.21 20.56 -44.19
C GLU A 214 -31.18 20.63 -45.71
N ILE A 215 -31.51 19.51 -46.33
CA ILE A 215 -31.84 19.45 -47.76
C ILE A 215 -33.29 19.87 -47.87
N SER A 216 -33.55 21.12 -48.21
CA SER A 216 -34.86 21.58 -48.66
C SER A 216 -35.09 21.12 -50.08
N ALA A 217 -36.17 20.33 -50.26
CA ALA A 217 -36.82 20.05 -51.51
C ALA A 217 -38.20 20.70 -51.56
#